data_e11d1f29ce1a89d2ce8691047f25b6a0
#
_entry.id   e11d1f29ce1a89d2ce8691047f25b6a0
#
_cell.length_a   1.000
_cell.length_b   1.000
_cell.length_c   1.000
_cell.angle_alpha   90.00
_cell.angle_beta   90.00
_cell.angle_gamma   90.00
#
_symmetry.space_group_name_H-M   'P 1'
#
loop_
_entity.id
_entity.type
_entity.pdbx_description
1 polymer ?
#
loop_
_entity_poly.entity_id
_entity_poly.type
_entity_poly.pdbx_seq_one_letter_code
_entity_poly.pdbx_strand_id
1 'polypeptide(L)'
;MFQGADLPSGWHLNTCLVNFYGAKLEGGKRIDTARVGEHKDFEPGPVASLSLGERALFQFVTSSRPGERDEVVEQQWLDDGSLQIFGGDQWKKRTFHRVQRVDTKGGHTFDIHVAGFETRRINFTFRYVPDEHVVPFAKLSKQAQQDGRGYVEELAKHSKFFAAALKAAP
;
A
#
# COMPACT_ATOMS: atom_id res chain seq x y z
N MET A 1 -3.80 -12.89 17.87
CA MET A 1 -3.01 -12.10 18.82
C MET A 1 -1.55 -12.25 18.41
N PHE A 2 -0.87 -11.17 18.02
CA PHE A 2 0.55 -11.22 17.67
C PHE A 2 1.33 -11.49 18.95
N GLN A 3 1.97 -12.64 19.05
CA GLN A 3 2.91 -12.88 20.14
C GLN A 3 4.16 -12.07 19.82
N GLY A 4 4.53 -11.14 20.71
CA GLY A 4 5.52 -10.09 20.49
C GLY A 4 6.98 -10.51 20.38
N ALA A 5 7.27 -11.77 20.05
CA ALA A 5 8.64 -12.27 19.99
C ALA A 5 9.48 -11.71 18.82
N ASP A 6 8.84 -11.12 17.80
CA ASP A 6 9.52 -10.74 16.56
C ASP A 6 9.47 -9.24 16.22
N LEU A 7 9.07 -8.41 17.17
CA LEU A 7 9.06 -6.96 16.94
C LEU A 7 10.42 -6.34 17.28
N PRO A 8 11.02 -5.56 16.36
CA PRO A 8 12.21 -4.78 16.69
C PRO A 8 11.98 -3.86 17.89
N SER A 9 13.03 -3.57 18.64
CA SER A 9 12.96 -2.58 19.72
C SER A 9 12.52 -1.23 19.14
N GLY A 10 11.55 -0.58 19.77
CA GLY A 10 11.00 0.70 19.29
C GLY A 10 10.05 0.57 18.09
N TRP A 11 9.63 -0.64 17.71
CA TRP A 11 8.71 -0.83 16.60
C TRP A 11 7.40 -0.05 16.77
N HIS A 12 7.03 0.66 15.74
CA HIS A 12 5.75 1.34 15.60
C HIS A 12 5.46 1.57 14.12
N LEU A 13 4.22 1.76 13.74
CA LEU A 13 3.87 2.12 12.37
C LEU A 13 4.26 3.58 12.11
N ASN A 14 5.23 3.82 11.23
CA ASN A 14 5.78 5.14 10.94
C ASN A 14 5.70 5.54 9.46
N THR A 15 5.20 4.66 8.62
CA THR A 15 5.12 4.87 7.16
C THR A 15 3.74 4.47 6.66
N CYS A 16 3.22 5.19 5.69
CA CYS A 16 1.96 4.88 5.02
C CYS A 16 2.13 4.96 3.51
N LEU A 17 1.89 3.85 2.82
CA LEU A 17 1.73 3.81 1.38
C LEU A 17 0.24 3.95 1.05
N VAL A 18 -0.09 4.94 0.23
CA VAL A 18 -1.47 5.15 -0.22
C VAL A 18 -1.60 4.73 -1.67
N ASN A 19 -2.49 3.77 -1.92
CA ASN A 19 -2.76 3.26 -3.26
C ASN A 19 -4.19 3.64 -3.70
N PHE A 20 -4.30 4.20 -4.90
CA PHE A 20 -5.56 4.48 -5.57
C PHE A 20 -5.84 3.39 -6.60
N TYR A 21 -6.96 2.71 -6.46
CA TYR A 21 -7.40 1.65 -7.36
C TYR A 21 -8.65 2.06 -8.09
N GLY A 22 -8.72 1.70 -9.38
CA GLY A 22 -9.86 2.05 -10.20
C GLY A 22 -9.64 1.76 -11.66
N ALA A 23 -10.07 2.66 -12.54
CA ALA A 23 -9.91 2.50 -13.97
C ALA A 23 -9.28 3.73 -14.62
N LYS A 24 -8.37 3.50 -15.54
CA LYS A 24 -7.91 4.53 -16.48
C LYS A 24 -8.97 4.74 -17.55
N LEU A 25 -9.13 5.99 -17.96
CA LEU A 25 -10.00 6.39 -19.06
C LEU A 25 -9.09 6.85 -20.23
N GLU A 26 -8.85 5.97 -21.19
CA GLU A 26 -7.98 6.22 -22.34
C GLU A 26 -8.74 5.99 -23.64
N GLY A 27 -8.82 7.00 -24.51
CA GLY A 27 -9.48 6.89 -25.82
C GLY A 27 -10.94 6.43 -25.76
N GLY A 28 -11.68 6.83 -24.74
CA GLY A 28 -13.07 6.41 -24.51
C GLY A 28 -13.21 4.97 -23.98
N LYS A 29 -12.10 4.29 -23.67
CA LYS A 29 -12.10 2.96 -23.07
C LYS A 29 -11.78 3.04 -21.58
N ARG A 30 -12.44 2.19 -20.79
CA ARG A 30 -12.21 2.00 -19.36
C ARG A 30 -11.31 0.79 -19.17
N ILE A 31 -10.10 1.02 -18.63
CA ILE A 31 -9.10 -0.01 -18.36
C ILE A 31 -9.02 -0.20 -16.85
N ASP A 32 -9.48 -1.34 -16.35
CA ASP A 32 -9.44 -1.66 -14.92
C ASP A 32 -7.98 -1.95 -14.48
N THR A 33 -7.50 -1.19 -13.49
CA THR A 33 -6.17 -1.33 -12.88
C THR A 33 -6.25 -1.75 -11.42
N ALA A 34 -7.43 -2.19 -10.96
CA ALA A 34 -7.72 -2.46 -9.54
C ALA A 34 -7.19 -3.83 -9.06
N ARG A 35 -5.91 -4.08 -9.27
CA ARG A 35 -5.23 -5.29 -8.76
C ARG A 35 -3.80 -4.98 -8.33
N VAL A 36 -3.28 -5.83 -7.45
CA VAL A 36 -1.84 -5.88 -7.11
C VAL A 36 -1.35 -7.31 -7.32
N GLY A 37 -0.26 -7.45 -8.05
CA GLY A 37 0.39 -8.73 -8.30
C GLY A 37 0.97 -9.34 -7.02
N GLU A 38 1.39 -10.58 -7.09
CA GLU A 38 1.97 -11.32 -5.99
C GLU A 38 3.27 -10.70 -5.51
N HIS A 39 3.36 -10.44 -4.21
CA HIS A 39 4.54 -9.88 -3.57
C HIS A 39 4.60 -10.24 -2.09
N LYS A 40 5.73 -9.92 -1.48
CA LYS A 40 5.94 -9.98 -0.02
C LYS A 40 6.31 -8.58 0.48
N ASP A 41 5.86 -8.26 1.68
CA ASP A 41 6.36 -7.10 2.40
C ASP A 41 7.63 -7.48 3.17
N PHE A 42 8.72 -6.75 2.95
CA PHE A 42 10.01 -7.05 3.56
C PHE A 42 10.27 -6.27 4.86
N GLU A 43 9.51 -5.22 5.10
CA GLU A 43 9.65 -4.40 6.28
C GLU A 43 9.39 -5.24 7.55
N PRO A 44 10.16 -5.02 8.65
CA PRO A 44 10.02 -5.80 9.86
C PRO A 44 8.69 -5.54 10.59
N GLY A 45 8.18 -6.57 11.24
CA GLY A 45 6.94 -6.49 12.02
C GLY A 45 5.65 -6.59 11.19
N PRO A 46 4.49 -6.39 11.82
CA PRO A 46 3.19 -6.46 11.17
C PRO A 46 2.94 -5.33 10.17
N VAL A 47 2.07 -5.62 9.20
CA VAL A 47 1.50 -4.65 8.27
C VAL A 47 0.04 -4.43 8.67
N ALA A 48 -0.39 -3.18 8.70
CA ALA A 48 -1.80 -2.83 8.87
C ALA A 48 -2.31 -2.17 7.57
N SER A 49 -3.42 -2.65 7.06
CA SER A 49 -3.99 -2.22 5.78
C SER A 49 -5.44 -1.81 5.97
N LEU A 50 -5.73 -0.52 5.76
CA LEU A 50 -7.09 0.04 5.78
C LEU A 50 -7.60 0.18 4.35
N SER A 51 -8.73 -0.44 4.06
CA SER A 51 -9.40 -0.38 2.75
C SER A 51 -10.63 0.52 2.82
N LEU A 52 -10.77 1.44 1.89
CA LEU A 52 -11.92 2.31 1.75
C LEU A 52 -12.49 2.22 0.32
N GLY A 53 -13.81 2.19 0.20
CA GLY A 53 -14.54 2.15 -1.07
C GLY A 53 -14.80 0.75 -1.57
N GLU A 54 -14.58 0.50 -2.87
CA GLU A 54 -14.89 -0.78 -3.51
C GLU A 54 -14.20 -1.95 -2.80
N ARG A 55 -14.95 -3.01 -2.53
CA ARG A 55 -14.39 -4.22 -1.91
C ARG A 55 -13.34 -4.88 -2.78
N ALA A 56 -12.37 -5.52 -2.15
CA ALA A 56 -11.28 -6.21 -2.83
C ALA A 56 -11.12 -7.64 -2.33
N LEU A 57 -10.82 -8.58 -3.23
CA LEU A 57 -10.48 -9.94 -2.86
C LEU A 57 -8.99 -10.02 -2.58
N PHE A 58 -8.62 -10.14 -1.32
CA PHE A 58 -7.24 -10.32 -0.87
C PHE A 58 -6.95 -11.81 -0.69
N GLN A 59 -5.78 -12.26 -1.14
CA GLN A 59 -5.36 -13.65 -1.05
C GLN A 59 -3.93 -13.77 -0.56
N PHE A 60 -3.69 -14.73 0.33
CA PHE A 60 -2.37 -15.30 0.57
C PHE A 60 -2.21 -16.55 -0.29
N VAL A 61 -1.09 -16.66 -0.99
CA VAL A 61 -0.82 -17.75 -1.92
C VAL A 61 0.57 -18.35 -1.69
N THR A 62 0.71 -19.62 -1.99
CA THR A 62 2.03 -20.22 -2.09
C THR A 62 2.74 -19.72 -3.34
N SER A 63 4.08 -19.71 -3.33
CA SER A 63 4.84 -19.48 -4.56
C SER A 63 4.60 -20.62 -5.52
N SER A 64 4.05 -20.34 -6.69
CA SER A 64 4.07 -21.31 -7.77
C SER A 64 5.45 -21.38 -8.40
N ARG A 65 5.95 -22.57 -8.61
CA ARG A 65 7.04 -22.82 -9.54
C ARG A 65 6.52 -22.62 -10.97
N PRO A 66 7.37 -22.25 -11.93
CA PRO A 66 6.95 -22.17 -13.32
C PRO A 66 6.23 -23.46 -13.76
N GLY A 67 4.95 -23.35 -14.13
CA GLY A 67 4.11 -24.47 -14.55
C GLY A 67 3.20 -25.09 -13.48
N GLU A 68 3.34 -24.72 -12.21
CA GLU A 68 2.42 -25.08 -11.13
C GLU A 68 1.35 -23.98 -10.93
N ARG A 69 0.16 -24.36 -10.48
CA ARG A 69 -0.87 -23.39 -10.10
C ARG A 69 -0.61 -22.90 -8.68
N ASP A 70 -0.76 -21.59 -8.49
CA ASP A 70 -0.74 -21.02 -7.15
C ASP A 70 -1.84 -21.63 -6.30
N GLU A 71 -1.49 -22.07 -5.12
CA GLU A 71 -2.46 -22.50 -4.12
C GLU A 71 -2.84 -21.33 -3.25
N VAL A 72 -4.14 -21.05 -3.15
CA VAL A 72 -4.67 -20.05 -2.22
C VAL A 72 -4.69 -20.66 -0.83
N VAL A 73 -3.84 -20.14 0.04
CA VAL A 73 -3.72 -20.57 1.44
C VAL A 73 -4.84 -19.97 2.29
N GLU A 74 -5.13 -18.68 2.06
CA GLU A 74 -6.16 -17.94 2.76
C GLU A 74 -6.67 -16.82 1.87
N GLN A 75 -7.96 -16.49 1.97
CA GLN A 75 -8.53 -15.36 1.26
C GLN A 75 -9.64 -14.69 2.06
N GLN A 76 -9.81 -13.40 1.81
CA GLN A 76 -10.86 -12.62 2.43
C GLN A 76 -11.27 -11.44 1.56
N TRP A 77 -12.53 -11.04 1.69
CA TRP A 77 -12.99 -9.78 1.15
C TRP A 77 -12.66 -8.64 2.11
N LEU A 78 -12.06 -7.59 1.56
CA LEU A 78 -11.82 -6.33 2.25
C LEU A 78 -12.93 -5.37 1.83
N ASP A 79 -13.92 -5.22 2.69
CA ASP A 79 -15.04 -4.29 2.49
C ASP A 79 -14.63 -2.85 2.83
N ASP A 80 -15.51 -1.89 2.53
CA ASP A 80 -15.31 -0.49 2.92
C ASP A 80 -15.13 -0.35 4.44
N GLY A 81 -14.09 0.37 4.84
CA GLY A 81 -13.70 0.52 6.24
C GLY A 81 -12.98 -0.68 6.86
N SER A 82 -12.66 -1.74 6.08
CA SER A 82 -11.95 -2.90 6.61
C SER A 82 -10.52 -2.57 7.03
N LEU A 83 -10.17 -2.94 8.25
CA LEU A 83 -8.78 -2.94 8.74
C LEU A 83 -8.27 -4.38 8.83
N GLN A 84 -7.28 -4.70 7.99
CA GLN A 84 -6.57 -5.98 8.02
C GLN A 84 -5.21 -5.78 8.68
N ILE A 85 -4.83 -6.70 9.57
CA ILE A 85 -3.49 -6.72 10.18
C ILE A 85 -2.92 -8.12 10.03
N PHE A 86 -1.73 -8.23 9.45
CA PHE A 86 -1.02 -9.50 9.32
C PHE A 86 0.48 -9.34 9.60
N GLY A 87 1.08 -10.42 10.06
CA GLY A 87 2.50 -10.44 10.40
C GLY A 87 2.98 -11.84 10.75
N GLY A 88 4.24 -11.96 11.13
CA GLY A 88 4.89 -13.22 11.43
C GLY A 88 5.33 -13.99 10.18
N ASP A 89 6.12 -15.04 10.39
CA ASP A 89 6.80 -15.77 9.32
C ASP A 89 5.84 -16.38 8.29
N GLN A 90 4.70 -16.89 8.74
CA GLN A 90 3.71 -17.51 7.85
C GLN A 90 3.26 -16.54 6.77
N TRP A 91 2.85 -15.34 7.15
CA TRP A 91 2.17 -14.40 6.26
C TRP A 91 3.10 -13.42 5.56
N LYS A 92 4.32 -13.22 6.09
CA LYS A 92 5.29 -12.28 5.50
C LYS A 92 6.47 -12.96 4.80
N LYS A 93 6.88 -14.16 5.25
CA LYS A 93 8.07 -14.83 4.70
C LYS A 93 7.71 -16.06 3.85
N ARG A 94 6.71 -16.86 4.27
CA ARG A 94 6.40 -18.14 3.61
C ARG A 94 5.36 -18.00 2.51
N THR A 95 4.42 -17.06 2.62
CA THR A 95 3.40 -16.81 1.60
C THR A 95 3.65 -15.50 0.87
N PHE A 96 3.17 -15.44 -0.37
CA PHE A 96 2.96 -14.20 -1.10
C PHE A 96 1.54 -13.72 -0.84
N HIS A 97 1.28 -12.45 -1.08
CA HIS A 97 -0.07 -11.93 -1.06
C HIS A 97 -0.37 -11.11 -2.31
N ARG A 98 -1.65 -11.02 -2.64
CA ARG A 98 -2.13 -10.29 -3.81
C ARG A 98 -3.53 -9.73 -3.60
N VAL A 99 -3.89 -8.71 -4.36
CA VAL A 99 -5.27 -8.31 -4.59
C VAL A 99 -5.69 -8.88 -5.94
N GLN A 100 -6.59 -9.86 -5.90
CA GLN A 100 -7.04 -10.57 -7.09
C GLN A 100 -8.03 -9.72 -7.88
N ARG A 101 -7.88 -9.73 -9.21
CA ARG A 101 -8.90 -9.19 -10.09
C ARG A 101 -10.16 -10.07 -10.04
N VAL A 102 -11.31 -9.43 -9.85
CA VAL A 102 -12.63 -10.06 -9.96
C VAL A 102 -13.54 -9.17 -10.79
N ASP A 103 -14.42 -9.78 -11.57
CA ASP A 103 -15.27 -9.02 -12.52
C ASP A 103 -16.44 -8.34 -11.79
N THR A 104 -16.97 -8.97 -10.73
CA THR A 104 -18.07 -8.44 -9.94
C THR A 104 -17.69 -8.35 -8.47
N LYS A 105 -17.46 -7.15 -7.98
CA LYS A 105 -17.02 -6.92 -6.61
C LYS A 105 -18.15 -6.46 -5.69
N GLY A 106 -19.00 -5.55 -6.19
CA GLY A 106 -19.99 -4.86 -5.35
C GLY A 106 -19.35 -3.93 -4.32
N GLY A 107 -20.17 -3.48 -3.37
CA GLY A 107 -19.73 -2.57 -2.32
C GLY A 107 -19.83 -1.10 -2.70
N HIS A 108 -19.46 -0.24 -1.76
CA HIS A 108 -19.42 1.20 -1.96
C HIS A 108 -18.27 1.59 -2.89
N THR A 109 -18.45 2.62 -3.71
CA THR A 109 -17.42 3.18 -4.56
C THR A 109 -17.31 4.68 -4.34
N PHE A 110 -16.12 5.23 -4.51
CA PHE A 110 -15.92 6.68 -4.52
C PHE A 110 -16.31 7.25 -5.90
N ASP A 111 -16.82 8.45 -5.89
CA ASP A 111 -17.03 9.26 -7.08
C ASP A 111 -15.91 10.30 -7.21
N ILE A 112 -14.68 9.82 -7.31
CA ILE A 112 -13.48 10.65 -7.43
C ILE A 112 -12.85 10.43 -8.79
N HIS A 113 -12.93 11.45 -9.64
CA HIS A 113 -12.31 11.47 -10.96
C HIS A 113 -11.14 12.45 -10.99
N VAL A 114 -9.95 11.98 -11.28
CA VAL A 114 -8.76 12.79 -11.41
C VAL A 114 -8.10 12.50 -12.75
N ALA A 115 -8.01 13.51 -13.62
CA ALA A 115 -7.20 13.49 -14.85
C ALA A 115 -7.20 12.14 -15.61
N GLY A 116 -8.38 11.66 -16.00
CA GLY A 116 -8.51 10.39 -16.75
C GLY A 116 -8.45 9.13 -15.91
N PHE A 117 -8.55 9.25 -14.57
CA PHE A 117 -8.60 8.12 -13.66
C PHE A 117 -9.84 8.19 -12.76
N GLU A 118 -10.60 7.11 -12.73
CA GLU A 118 -11.75 6.91 -11.84
C GLU A 118 -11.30 6.11 -10.63
N THR A 119 -11.24 6.73 -9.46
CA THR A 119 -10.89 6.05 -8.20
C THR A 119 -12.12 5.36 -7.64
N ARG A 120 -12.02 4.06 -7.37
CA ARG A 120 -13.08 3.27 -6.74
C ARG A 120 -12.71 2.75 -5.36
N ARG A 121 -11.41 2.54 -5.11
CA ARG A 121 -10.89 2.09 -3.82
C ARG A 121 -9.61 2.84 -3.49
N ILE A 122 -9.49 3.21 -2.22
CA ILE A 122 -8.24 3.73 -1.66
C ILE A 122 -7.78 2.75 -0.58
N ASN A 123 -6.48 2.43 -0.60
CA ASN A 123 -5.88 1.57 0.41
C ASN A 123 -4.72 2.27 1.08
N PHE A 124 -4.73 2.28 2.41
CA PHE A 124 -3.65 2.79 3.24
C PHE A 124 -2.91 1.60 3.84
N THR A 125 -1.65 1.40 3.46
CA THR A 125 -0.82 0.33 3.99
C THR A 125 0.22 0.91 4.92
N PHE A 126 0.06 0.66 6.22
CA PHE A 126 0.97 1.14 7.26
C PHE A 126 2.03 0.10 7.55
N ARG A 127 3.28 0.54 7.64
CA ARG A 127 4.46 -0.29 7.89
C ARG A 127 5.41 0.39 8.86
N TYR A 128 6.30 -0.39 9.44
CA TYR A 128 7.47 0.11 10.13
C TYR A 128 8.67 0.10 9.19
N VAL A 129 9.30 1.24 9.04
CA VAL A 129 10.57 1.38 8.31
C VAL A 129 11.62 1.81 9.33
N PRO A 130 12.68 1.00 9.58
CA PRO A 130 13.78 1.37 10.46
C PRO A 130 14.46 2.67 10.00
N ASP A 131 14.92 3.47 10.96
CA ASP A 131 15.50 4.80 10.69
C ASP A 131 16.70 4.73 9.74
N GLU A 132 17.48 3.65 9.78
CA GLU A 132 18.62 3.40 8.87
C GLU A 132 18.20 3.24 7.40
N HIS A 133 16.94 2.95 7.13
CA HIS A 133 16.38 2.85 5.77
C HIS A 133 15.64 4.12 5.33
N VAL A 134 15.52 5.11 6.22
CA VAL A 134 14.87 6.39 5.89
C VAL A 134 15.87 7.34 5.24
N VAL A 135 15.62 7.72 3.99
CA VAL A 135 16.41 8.74 3.30
C VAL A 135 15.74 10.10 3.50
N PRO A 136 16.37 11.06 4.20
CA PRO A 136 15.83 12.41 4.35
C PRO A 136 15.60 13.08 3.00
N PHE A 137 14.56 13.88 2.87
CA PHE A 137 14.19 14.58 1.63
C PHE A 137 15.37 15.35 1.01
N ALA A 138 16.15 16.05 1.83
CA ALA A 138 17.34 16.77 1.41
C ALA A 138 18.47 15.90 0.81
N LYS A 139 18.47 14.57 1.10
CA LYS A 139 19.45 13.61 0.60
C LYS A 139 18.96 12.79 -0.60
N LEU A 140 17.71 12.97 -1.02
CA LEU A 140 17.22 12.35 -2.24
C LEU A 140 17.93 12.89 -3.48
N SER A 141 17.87 12.15 -4.59
CA SER A 141 18.38 12.66 -5.87
C SER A 141 17.64 13.95 -6.27
N LYS A 142 18.28 14.82 -7.06
CA LYS A 142 17.65 16.06 -7.54
C LYS A 142 16.33 15.80 -8.24
N GLN A 143 16.25 14.74 -9.03
CA GLN A 143 15.02 14.36 -9.73
C GLN A 143 13.92 13.99 -8.72
N ALA A 144 14.21 13.13 -7.74
CA ALA A 144 13.24 12.72 -6.71
C ALA A 144 12.78 13.90 -5.83
N GLN A 145 13.67 14.86 -5.55
CA GLN A 145 13.30 16.10 -4.86
C GLN A 145 12.36 16.95 -5.71
N GLN A 146 12.62 17.10 -7.00
CA GLN A 146 11.76 17.83 -7.93
C GLN A 146 10.37 17.18 -8.01
N ASP A 147 10.31 15.87 -8.22
CA ASP A 147 9.06 15.13 -8.36
C ASP A 147 8.23 15.16 -7.06
N GLY A 148 8.88 15.12 -5.90
CA GLY A 148 8.22 15.13 -4.60
C GLY A 148 7.95 16.52 -4.01
N ARG A 149 8.58 17.59 -4.50
CA ARG A 149 8.56 18.91 -3.88
C ARG A 149 7.15 19.45 -3.64
N GLY A 150 6.29 19.40 -4.64
CA GLY A 150 4.91 19.90 -4.52
C GLY A 150 4.12 19.19 -3.42
N TYR A 151 4.31 17.87 -3.26
CA TYR A 151 3.67 17.10 -2.19
C TYR A 151 4.21 17.49 -0.82
N VAL A 152 5.53 17.64 -0.69
CA VAL A 152 6.17 18.03 0.57
C VAL A 152 5.78 19.45 0.96
N GLU A 153 5.68 20.38 0.01
CA GLU A 153 5.21 21.74 0.24
C GLU A 153 3.75 21.78 0.75
N GLU A 154 2.88 20.97 0.15
CA GLU A 154 1.49 20.89 0.62
C GLU A 154 1.41 20.31 2.04
N LEU A 155 2.11 19.21 2.30
CA LEU A 155 2.16 18.58 3.62
C LEU A 155 2.81 19.49 4.69
N ALA A 156 3.77 20.33 4.30
CA ALA A 156 4.44 21.28 5.19
C ALA A 156 3.51 22.36 5.76
N LYS A 157 2.40 22.67 5.10
CA LYS A 157 1.38 23.60 5.60
C LYS A 157 0.72 23.08 6.89
N HIS A 158 0.70 21.76 7.08
CA HIS A 158 -0.03 21.08 8.16
C HIS A 158 0.88 20.24 9.06
N SER A 159 2.18 20.10 8.75
CA SER A 159 3.10 19.24 9.47
C SER A 159 4.47 19.91 9.69
N LYS A 160 4.85 20.03 10.96
CA LYS A 160 6.18 20.54 11.35
C LYS A 160 7.32 19.66 10.81
N PHE A 161 7.09 18.35 10.68
CA PHE A 161 8.06 17.40 10.13
C PHE A 161 8.38 17.73 8.66
N PHE A 162 7.35 17.87 7.82
CA PHE A 162 7.56 18.23 6.41
C PHE A 162 8.08 19.66 6.22
N ALA A 163 7.67 20.59 7.08
CA ALA A 163 8.23 21.95 7.07
C ALA A 163 9.74 21.95 7.39
N ALA A 164 10.19 21.12 8.33
CA ALA A 164 11.61 20.93 8.60
C ALA A 164 12.36 20.25 7.44
N ALA A 165 11.74 19.28 6.80
CA ALA A 165 12.32 18.59 5.64
C ALA A 165 12.56 19.55 4.45
N LEU A 166 11.65 20.48 4.18
CA LEU A 166 11.82 21.52 3.16
C LEU A 166 12.95 22.48 3.48
N LYS A 167 13.05 22.92 4.76
CA LYS A 167 14.13 23.82 5.18
C LYS A 167 15.52 23.22 5.08
N ALA A 168 15.62 21.90 5.21
CA ALA A 168 16.88 21.15 5.11
C ALA A 168 17.27 20.84 3.65
N ALA A 169 16.36 20.99 2.70
CA ALA A 169 16.63 20.78 1.28
C ALA A 169 17.22 22.04 0.64
N PRO A 170 18.19 21.90 -0.27
CA PRO A 170 18.82 23.01 -0.97
C PRO A 170 17.86 23.73 -1.93
#